data_c24f40d7bf2ab053b5c0445361d67141
#
_entry.id   c24f40d7bf2ab053b5c0445361d67141
#
_cell.length_a   1.000
_cell.length_b   1.000
_cell.length_c   1.000
_cell.angle_alpha   90.00
_cell.angle_beta   90.00
_cell.angle_gamma   90.00
#
_symmetry.space_group_name_H-M   'P 1'
#
loop_
_entity.id
_entity.type
_entity.pdbx_description
1 polymer ?
#
loop_
_entity_poly.entity_id
_entity_poly.type
_entity_poly.pdbx_seq_one_letter_code
_entity_poly.pdbx_strand_id
1 'polypeptide(L)'
;MSTKSFIINLPIITGDQDRRRLRKSFSFGGNLQNAVMGGGWDRVLRMRATPEWQAARVMPKGSERTKAFRDLRVHFRLSEYDFHADVAKHRKASGRCHLLGINESQKLASRAWISVERHLYNGGSPRFISSRRGLHSIEGKTNRTGIIWKADPQCVTVCKHVYRVRVDKRDDWLTRALQDPTDPTKPRKVKYCRIVREIRKG
;
A
#
# COMPACT_ATOMS: atom_id res chain seq x y z
N MET A 1 15.04 10.49 22.66
CA MET A 1 16.01 10.28 21.56
C MET A 1 15.23 9.82 20.32
N SER A 2 15.31 10.55 19.21
CA SER A 2 14.69 10.15 17.95
C SER A 2 15.44 8.94 17.38
N THR A 3 14.80 7.79 17.34
CA THR A 3 15.36 6.60 16.69
C THR A 3 15.39 6.81 15.18
N LYS A 4 16.56 7.07 14.62
CA LYS A 4 16.76 7.17 13.17
C LYS A 4 16.38 5.83 12.55
N SER A 5 15.44 5.86 11.60
CA SER A 5 15.09 4.69 10.79
C SER A 5 15.80 4.78 9.44
N PHE A 6 16.20 3.65 8.88
CA PHE A 6 16.83 3.54 7.57
C PHE A 6 16.21 2.39 6.80
N ILE A 7 16.46 2.34 5.51
CA ILE A 7 15.93 1.33 4.58
C ILE A 7 17.09 0.44 4.13
N ILE A 8 16.90 -0.87 4.19
CA ILE A 8 17.81 -1.86 3.63
C ILE A 8 17.12 -2.52 2.44
N ASN A 9 17.80 -2.58 1.31
CA ASN A 9 17.35 -3.28 0.12
C ASN A 9 18.06 -4.64 0.04
N LEU A 10 17.27 -5.70 0.10
CA LEU A 10 17.77 -7.07 0.04
C LEU A 10 17.17 -7.82 -1.17
N PRO A 11 18.00 -8.48 -1.99
CA PRO A 11 17.51 -9.28 -3.10
C PRO A 11 16.76 -10.52 -2.62
N ILE A 12 15.59 -10.76 -3.19
CA ILE A 12 14.84 -12.01 -2.99
C ILE A 12 15.35 -13.05 -4.00
N ILE A 13 15.70 -14.24 -3.51
CA ILE A 13 16.06 -15.38 -4.34
C ILE A 13 14.76 -16.03 -4.83
N THR A 14 14.53 -16.03 -6.13
CA THR A 14 13.30 -16.53 -6.72
C THR A 14 13.55 -17.57 -7.81
N GLY A 15 12.90 -18.72 -7.70
CA GLY A 15 12.71 -19.65 -8.79
C GLY A 15 11.59 -19.20 -9.76
N ASP A 16 11.35 -19.99 -10.81
CA ASP A 16 10.32 -19.64 -11.81
C ASP A 16 8.90 -19.63 -11.21
N GLN A 17 8.62 -20.56 -10.33
CA GLN A 17 7.34 -20.62 -9.63
C GLN A 17 7.11 -19.38 -8.75
N ASP A 18 8.14 -18.95 -8.02
CA ASP A 18 8.09 -17.75 -7.18
C ASP A 18 7.86 -16.49 -8.03
N ARG A 19 8.60 -16.39 -9.14
CA ARG A 19 8.44 -15.26 -10.08
C ARG A 19 7.03 -15.21 -10.65
N ARG A 20 6.46 -16.36 -11.05
CA ARG A 20 5.07 -16.43 -11.54
C ARG A 20 4.07 -16.01 -10.46
N ARG A 21 4.27 -16.48 -9.22
CA ARG A 21 3.43 -16.12 -8.07
C ARG A 21 3.49 -14.63 -7.77
N LEU A 22 4.68 -14.05 -7.67
CA LEU A 22 4.87 -12.62 -7.45
C LEU A 22 4.24 -11.79 -8.55
N ARG A 23 4.43 -12.16 -9.83
CA ARG A 23 3.77 -11.49 -10.96
C ARG A 23 2.25 -11.47 -10.82
N LYS A 24 1.64 -12.60 -10.44
CA LYS A 24 0.19 -12.69 -10.18
C LYS A 24 -0.22 -11.79 -9.03
N SER A 25 0.56 -11.75 -7.93
CA SER A 25 0.28 -10.88 -6.78
C SER A 25 0.38 -9.39 -7.15
N PHE A 26 1.40 -9.00 -7.91
CA PHE A 26 1.56 -7.62 -8.39
C PHE A 26 0.45 -7.21 -9.36
N SER A 27 0.08 -8.07 -10.31
CA SER A 27 -1.02 -7.82 -11.24
C SER A 27 -2.35 -7.68 -10.51
N PHE A 28 -2.64 -8.61 -9.60
CA PHE A 28 -3.85 -8.56 -8.78
C PHE A 28 -3.89 -7.30 -7.90
N GLY A 29 -2.77 -6.93 -7.28
CA GLY A 29 -2.66 -5.73 -6.46
C GLY A 29 -2.92 -4.44 -7.26
N GLY A 30 -2.40 -4.36 -8.49
CA GLY A 30 -2.67 -3.23 -9.38
C GLY A 30 -4.14 -3.11 -9.77
N ASN A 31 -4.77 -4.23 -10.13
CA ASN A 31 -6.19 -4.26 -10.44
C ASN A 31 -7.05 -3.89 -9.22
N LEU A 32 -6.70 -4.39 -8.05
CA LEU A 32 -7.41 -4.11 -6.81
C LEU A 32 -7.31 -2.63 -6.43
N GLN A 33 -6.11 -2.04 -6.52
CA GLN A 33 -5.91 -0.60 -6.27
C GLN A 33 -6.72 0.24 -7.25
N ASN A 34 -6.71 -0.11 -8.54
CA ASN A 34 -7.47 0.61 -9.57
C ASN A 34 -8.99 0.49 -9.35
N ALA A 35 -9.50 -0.69 -9.00
CA ALA A 35 -10.92 -0.88 -8.72
C ALA A 35 -11.42 -0.01 -7.57
N VAL A 36 -10.67 0.02 -6.46
CA VAL A 36 -11.01 0.85 -5.29
C VAL A 36 -10.88 2.34 -5.62
N MET A 37 -9.84 2.72 -6.37
CA MET A 37 -9.63 4.11 -6.78
C MET A 37 -10.72 4.59 -7.73
N GLY A 38 -11.16 3.74 -8.69
CA GLY A 38 -12.26 4.04 -9.62
C GLY A 38 -13.57 4.26 -8.88
N GLY A 39 -13.97 3.31 -8.02
CA GLY A 39 -15.18 3.47 -7.21
C GLY A 39 -15.14 4.68 -6.28
N GLY A 40 -13.98 5.01 -5.71
CA GLY A 40 -13.78 6.23 -4.94
C GLY A 40 -13.93 7.49 -5.79
N TRP A 41 -13.35 7.49 -6.98
CA TRP A 41 -13.43 8.62 -7.89
C TRP A 41 -14.87 8.87 -8.41
N ASP A 42 -15.60 7.82 -8.72
CA ASP A 42 -17.01 7.92 -9.10
C ASP A 42 -17.85 8.56 -7.98
N ARG A 43 -17.56 8.27 -6.72
CA ARG A 43 -18.20 8.93 -5.57
C ARG A 43 -17.86 10.43 -5.51
N VAL A 44 -16.59 10.80 -5.79
CA VAL A 44 -16.20 12.22 -5.88
C VAL A 44 -16.95 12.95 -6.98
N LEU A 45 -17.05 12.36 -8.17
CA LEU A 45 -17.78 12.96 -9.28
C LEU A 45 -19.26 13.16 -8.94
N ARG A 46 -19.90 12.14 -8.36
CA ARG A 46 -21.30 12.24 -7.89
C ARG A 46 -21.47 13.32 -6.82
N MET A 47 -20.57 13.38 -5.82
CA MET A 47 -20.57 14.42 -4.79
C MET A 47 -20.49 15.80 -5.40
N ARG A 48 -19.59 16.01 -6.36
CA ARG A 48 -19.40 17.31 -7.03
C ARG A 48 -20.60 17.77 -7.87
N ALA A 49 -21.40 16.83 -8.33
CA ALA A 49 -22.62 17.12 -9.09
C ALA A 49 -23.81 17.55 -8.21
N THR A 50 -23.67 17.46 -6.88
CA THR A 50 -24.78 17.82 -5.97
C THR A 50 -24.90 19.33 -5.73
N PRO A 51 -26.13 19.84 -5.52
CA PRO A 51 -26.36 21.24 -5.13
C PRO A 51 -25.65 21.62 -3.82
N GLU A 52 -25.60 20.69 -2.87
CA GLU A 52 -24.94 20.88 -1.56
C GLU A 52 -23.45 21.13 -1.70
N TRP A 53 -22.79 20.44 -2.64
CA TRP A 53 -21.38 20.69 -2.96
C TRP A 53 -21.18 22.09 -3.55
N GLN A 54 -22.05 22.51 -4.47
CA GLN A 54 -21.99 23.85 -5.06
C GLN A 54 -22.22 24.91 -4.00
N ALA A 55 -23.21 24.71 -3.13
CA ALA A 55 -23.48 25.61 -2.00
C ALA A 55 -22.27 25.73 -1.07
N ALA A 56 -21.67 24.59 -0.67
CA ALA A 56 -20.49 24.59 0.18
C ALA A 56 -19.27 25.30 -0.45
N ARG A 57 -19.13 25.29 -1.78
CA ARG A 57 -18.04 25.99 -2.48
C ARG A 57 -18.11 27.51 -2.38
N VAL A 58 -19.30 28.07 -2.39
CA VAL A 58 -19.52 29.53 -2.33
C VAL A 58 -19.61 30.07 -0.91
N MET A 59 -19.70 29.20 0.10
CA MET A 59 -19.69 29.64 1.50
C MET A 59 -18.40 30.37 1.85
N PRO A 60 -18.45 31.40 2.72
CA PRO A 60 -17.26 32.01 3.31
C PRO A 60 -16.37 30.97 4.01
N LYS A 61 -15.06 31.19 4.00
CA LYS A 61 -14.14 30.32 4.75
C LYS A 61 -14.45 30.39 6.24
N GLY A 62 -14.65 29.23 6.88
CA GLY A 62 -15.00 29.14 8.30
C GLY A 62 -15.42 27.74 8.71
N SER A 63 -15.88 27.61 9.94
CA SER A 63 -16.33 26.34 10.56
C SER A 63 -17.51 25.72 9.81
N GLU A 64 -18.48 26.52 9.42
CA GLU A 64 -19.67 26.09 8.68
C GLU A 64 -19.32 25.41 7.36
N ARG A 65 -18.48 26.09 6.56
CA ARG A 65 -17.97 25.50 5.29
C ARG A 65 -17.21 24.21 5.51
N THR A 66 -16.35 24.16 6.54
CA THR A 66 -15.58 22.96 6.89
C THR A 66 -16.51 21.82 7.29
N LYS A 67 -17.56 22.11 8.06
CA LYS A 67 -18.59 21.16 8.44
C LYS A 67 -19.33 20.64 7.22
N ALA A 68 -19.79 21.51 6.33
CA ALA A 68 -20.49 21.13 5.10
C ALA A 68 -19.68 20.15 4.23
N PHE A 69 -18.37 20.43 4.01
CA PHE A 69 -17.49 19.50 3.28
C PHE A 69 -17.25 18.18 4.01
N ARG A 70 -17.15 18.20 5.33
CA ARG A 70 -17.02 16.97 6.13
C ARG A 70 -18.27 16.10 6.00
N ASP A 71 -19.45 16.69 6.12
CA ASP A 71 -20.73 15.99 6.06
C ASP A 71 -20.93 15.36 4.65
N LEU A 72 -20.57 16.08 3.59
CA LEU A 72 -20.52 15.55 2.23
C LEU A 72 -19.57 14.36 2.10
N ARG A 73 -18.35 14.45 2.65
CA ARG A 73 -17.41 13.32 2.62
C ARG A 73 -17.98 12.09 3.34
N VAL A 74 -18.64 12.28 4.47
CA VAL A 74 -19.29 11.19 5.21
C VAL A 74 -20.42 10.58 4.37
N HIS A 75 -21.30 11.41 3.83
CA HIS A 75 -22.43 10.97 3.00
C HIS A 75 -21.96 10.14 1.79
N PHE A 76 -20.92 10.59 1.09
CA PHE A 76 -20.38 9.91 -0.08
C PHE A 76 -19.32 8.85 0.25
N ARG A 77 -19.09 8.53 1.52
CA ARG A 77 -18.13 7.53 1.97
C ARG A 77 -16.73 7.77 1.39
N LEU A 78 -16.21 8.97 1.63
CA LEU A 78 -14.92 9.44 1.15
C LEU A 78 -13.93 9.59 2.32
N SER A 79 -13.56 8.46 2.91
CA SER A 79 -12.51 8.35 3.92
C SER A 79 -11.59 7.18 3.63
N GLU A 80 -10.39 7.16 4.21
CA GLU A 80 -9.46 6.04 4.11
C GLU A 80 -10.09 4.73 4.59
N TYR A 81 -10.91 4.77 5.65
CA TYR A 81 -11.60 3.60 6.19
C TYR A 81 -12.64 3.03 5.22
N ASP A 82 -13.34 3.90 4.46
CA ASP A 82 -14.27 3.46 3.42
C ASP A 82 -13.52 2.71 2.31
N PHE A 83 -12.35 3.22 1.90
CA PHE A 83 -11.50 2.55 0.92
C PHE A 83 -10.96 1.21 1.44
N HIS A 84 -10.65 1.10 2.75
CA HIS A 84 -10.30 -0.17 3.37
C HIS A 84 -11.47 -1.17 3.37
N ALA A 85 -12.68 -0.71 3.59
CA ALA A 85 -13.88 -1.55 3.51
C ALA A 85 -14.14 -2.02 2.08
N ASP A 86 -14.00 -1.13 1.09
CA ASP A 86 -14.19 -1.45 -0.32
C ASP A 86 -13.14 -2.45 -0.82
N VAL A 87 -11.86 -2.27 -0.46
CA VAL A 87 -10.80 -3.22 -0.85
C VAL A 87 -11.03 -4.61 -0.26
N ALA A 88 -11.56 -4.70 0.96
CA ALA A 88 -11.89 -5.98 1.57
C ALA A 88 -12.99 -6.71 0.78
N LYS A 89 -14.03 -5.98 0.35
CA LYS A 89 -15.11 -6.51 -0.50
C LYS A 89 -14.59 -6.98 -1.86
N HIS A 90 -13.84 -6.14 -2.58
CA HIS A 90 -13.28 -6.48 -3.89
C HIS A 90 -12.33 -7.67 -3.81
N ARG A 91 -11.47 -7.71 -2.77
CA ARG A 91 -10.56 -8.83 -2.54
C ARG A 91 -11.33 -10.14 -2.33
N LYS A 92 -12.37 -10.14 -1.50
CA LYS A 92 -13.21 -11.32 -1.23
C LYS A 92 -13.94 -11.77 -2.50
N ALA A 93 -14.57 -10.85 -3.21
CA ALA A 93 -15.33 -11.14 -4.44
C ALA A 93 -14.44 -11.69 -5.56
N SER A 94 -13.16 -11.35 -5.60
CA SER A 94 -12.23 -11.84 -6.63
C SER A 94 -11.88 -13.33 -6.52
N GLY A 95 -12.11 -13.99 -5.40
CA GLY A 95 -11.65 -15.36 -5.10
C GLY A 95 -10.13 -15.51 -4.98
N ARG A 96 -9.35 -14.40 -5.08
CA ARG A 96 -7.88 -14.42 -5.13
C ARG A 96 -7.21 -14.01 -3.83
N CYS A 97 -7.86 -14.27 -2.69
CA CYS A 97 -7.35 -13.92 -1.36
C CYS A 97 -5.97 -14.53 -1.03
N HIS A 98 -5.59 -15.61 -1.71
CA HIS A 98 -4.31 -16.27 -1.56
C HIS A 98 -3.12 -15.51 -2.18
N LEU A 99 -3.38 -14.53 -3.08
CA LEU A 99 -2.34 -13.72 -3.74
C LEU A 99 -1.91 -12.51 -2.92
N LEU A 100 -2.83 -11.92 -2.16
CA LEU A 100 -2.57 -10.77 -1.27
C LEU A 100 -3.36 -10.90 0.03
N GLY A 101 -2.71 -10.63 1.15
CA GLY A 101 -3.35 -10.54 2.45
C GLY A 101 -4.21 -9.27 2.57
N ILE A 102 -5.01 -9.22 3.63
CA ILE A 102 -5.85 -8.05 3.91
C ILE A 102 -5.01 -6.81 4.23
N ASN A 103 -3.88 -6.98 4.93
CA ASN A 103 -3.02 -5.87 5.33
C ASN A 103 -2.35 -5.20 4.12
N GLU A 104 -1.82 -5.99 3.17
CA GLU A 104 -1.26 -5.48 1.91
C GLU A 104 -2.34 -4.80 1.08
N SER A 105 -3.55 -5.38 1.03
CA SER A 105 -4.68 -4.80 0.31
C SER A 105 -5.12 -3.47 0.92
N GLN A 106 -5.13 -3.33 2.24
CA GLN A 106 -5.41 -2.06 2.92
C GLN A 106 -4.34 -1.00 2.59
N LYS A 107 -3.06 -1.38 2.51
CA LYS A 107 -2.01 -0.44 2.07
C LYS A 107 -2.21 0.05 0.63
N LEU A 108 -2.71 -0.81 -0.26
CA LEU A 108 -3.09 -0.41 -1.62
C LEU A 108 -4.30 0.53 -1.61
N ALA A 109 -5.28 0.27 -0.75
CA ALA A 109 -6.44 1.15 -0.58
C ALA A 109 -6.04 2.53 -0.01
N SER A 110 -5.11 2.59 0.95
CA SER A 110 -4.56 3.86 1.44
C SER A 110 -3.89 4.66 0.33
N ARG A 111 -3.13 4.00 -0.56
CA ARG A 111 -2.52 4.67 -1.73
C ARG A 111 -3.59 5.18 -2.71
N ALA A 112 -4.65 4.39 -2.94
CA ALA A 112 -5.79 4.80 -3.76
C ALA A 112 -6.49 6.02 -3.15
N TRP A 113 -6.74 5.99 -1.83
CA TRP A 113 -7.31 7.11 -1.09
C TRP A 113 -6.47 8.39 -1.24
N ILE A 114 -5.17 8.34 -0.95
CA ILE A 114 -4.27 9.49 -1.09
C ILE A 114 -4.32 10.06 -2.51
N SER A 115 -4.41 9.21 -3.53
CA SER A 115 -4.52 9.65 -4.92
C SER A 115 -5.85 10.37 -5.19
N VAL A 116 -6.97 9.87 -4.67
CA VAL A 116 -8.29 10.49 -4.81
C VAL A 116 -8.40 11.76 -3.96
N GLU A 117 -7.90 11.73 -2.72
CA GLU A 117 -7.96 12.85 -1.78
C GLU A 117 -7.28 14.13 -2.32
N ARG A 118 -6.16 13.98 -3.02
CA ARG A 118 -5.47 15.08 -3.69
C ARG A 118 -6.36 15.85 -4.68
N HIS A 119 -7.35 15.16 -5.24
CA HIS A 119 -8.26 15.71 -6.23
C HIS A 119 -9.66 16.01 -5.69
N LEU A 120 -9.90 15.84 -4.37
CA LEU A 120 -11.23 16.09 -3.78
C LEU A 120 -11.73 17.52 -4.01
N TYR A 121 -10.86 18.51 -3.80
CA TYR A 121 -11.19 19.93 -3.87
C TYR A 121 -10.53 20.65 -5.05
N ASN A 122 -9.55 20.00 -5.67
CA ASN A 122 -8.76 20.53 -6.77
C ASN A 122 -9.25 19.96 -8.11
N GLY A 123 -8.85 20.58 -9.20
CA GLY A 123 -9.07 20.03 -10.53
C GLY A 123 -8.24 18.76 -10.81
N GLY A 124 -8.48 18.15 -11.96
CA GLY A 124 -7.79 16.95 -12.42
C GLY A 124 -8.45 15.64 -11.94
N SER A 125 -7.77 14.54 -12.16
CA SER A 125 -8.23 13.19 -11.82
C SER A 125 -7.08 12.32 -11.32
N PRO A 126 -7.35 11.28 -10.50
CA PRO A 126 -6.33 10.36 -10.03
C PRO A 126 -5.72 9.56 -11.18
N ARG A 127 -4.43 9.28 -11.10
CA ARG A 127 -3.73 8.47 -12.11
C ARG A 127 -3.84 6.98 -11.77
N PHE A 128 -4.46 6.23 -12.67
CA PHE A 128 -4.56 4.79 -12.58
C PHE A 128 -3.23 4.10 -12.90
N ILE A 129 -3.03 2.93 -12.29
CA ILE A 129 -1.89 2.07 -12.61
C ILE A 129 -2.12 1.49 -14.01
N SER A 130 -1.23 1.81 -14.93
CA SER A 130 -1.33 1.28 -16.29
C SER A 130 -0.98 -0.22 -16.33
N SER A 131 -1.62 -0.98 -17.22
CA SER A 131 -1.32 -2.39 -17.45
C SER A 131 0.15 -2.62 -17.85
N ARG A 132 0.73 -1.69 -18.64
CA ARG A 132 2.12 -1.75 -19.09
C ARG A 132 3.13 -1.61 -17.94
N ARG A 133 2.94 -0.63 -17.05
CA ARG A 133 3.85 -0.39 -15.92
C ARG A 133 3.56 -1.32 -14.76
N GLY A 134 2.29 -1.61 -14.51
CA GLY A 134 1.82 -2.42 -13.39
C GLY A 134 2.11 -1.80 -12.04
N LEU A 135 1.82 -2.53 -10.99
CA LEU A 135 2.15 -2.14 -9.62
C LEU A 135 3.67 -2.22 -9.40
N HIS A 136 4.25 -1.19 -8.77
CA HIS A 136 5.69 -1.14 -8.50
C HIS A 136 6.08 -1.85 -7.21
N SER A 137 5.26 -1.75 -6.17
CA SER A 137 5.59 -2.34 -4.87
C SER A 137 4.35 -2.78 -4.08
N ILE A 138 4.53 -3.84 -3.29
CA ILE A 138 3.57 -4.33 -2.29
C ILE A 138 4.19 -4.11 -0.92
N GLU A 139 3.43 -3.52 0.01
CA GLU A 139 3.89 -3.14 1.33
C GLU A 139 3.10 -3.85 2.42
N GLY A 140 3.79 -4.40 3.42
CA GLY A 140 3.20 -4.90 4.65
C GLY A 140 2.86 -3.77 5.62
N LYS A 141 1.91 -3.98 6.50
CA LYS A 141 1.50 -2.97 7.49
C LYS A 141 2.55 -2.84 8.61
N THR A 142 3.00 -3.97 9.13
CA THR A 142 4.07 -4.08 10.14
C THR A 142 4.86 -5.35 9.88
N ASN A 143 6.01 -5.54 10.55
CA ASN A 143 6.73 -6.83 10.48
C ASN A 143 6.05 -7.98 11.25
N ARG A 144 4.91 -7.74 11.89
CA ARG A 144 4.08 -8.77 12.52
C ARG A 144 2.86 -9.16 11.69
N THR A 145 2.44 -8.26 10.78
CA THR A 145 1.21 -8.43 9.98
C THR A 145 1.48 -8.05 8.53
N GLY A 146 1.19 -8.96 7.63
CA GLY A 146 1.39 -8.78 6.20
C GLY A 146 2.70 -9.39 5.72
N ILE A 147 3.65 -8.57 5.27
CA ILE A 147 4.97 -9.01 4.83
C ILE A 147 5.90 -9.06 6.04
N ILE A 148 6.38 -10.27 6.37
CA ILE A 148 7.13 -10.52 7.61
C ILE A 148 8.55 -10.93 7.24
N TRP A 149 9.54 -10.18 7.72
CA TRP A 149 10.95 -10.54 7.69
C TRP A 149 11.31 -11.41 8.88
N LYS A 150 12.09 -12.44 8.64
CA LYS A 150 12.77 -13.25 9.66
C LYS A 150 14.27 -13.25 9.40
N ALA A 151 15.03 -12.94 10.43
CA ALA A 151 16.49 -12.91 10.35
C ALA A 151 17.08 -14.33 10.29
N ASP A 152 16.42 -15.26 10.95
CA ASP A 152 16.77 -16.69 10.92
C ASP A 152 15.49 -17.53 10.70
N PRO A 153 15.41 -18.32 9.61
CA PRO A 153 16.28 -18.22 8.43
C PRO A 153 16.02 -16.91 7.69
N GLN A 154 17.04 -16.36 6.99
CA GLN A 154 16.93 -15.11 6.24
C GLN A 154 15.87 -15.20 5.14
N CYS A 155 14.65 -14.85 5.50
CA CYS A 155 13.50 -14.97 4.58
C CYS A 155 12.46 -13.90 4.81
N VAL A 156 11.62 -13.72 3.80
CA VAL A 156 10.40 -12.88 3.88
C VAL A 156 9.18 -13.74 3.58
N THR A 157 8.17 -13.64 4.44
CA THR A 157 6.89 -14.34 4.26
C THR A 157 5.84 -13.37 3.73
N VAL A 158 5.16 -13.76 2.65
CA VAL A 158 4.05 -13.03 2.04
C VAL A 158 2.90 -13.99 1.79
N CYS A 159 1.72 -13.72 2.33
CA CYS A 159 0.55 -14.58 2.14
C CYS A 159 0.85 -16.08 2.40
N LYS A 160 1.53 -16.39 3.50
CA LYS A 160 1.97 -17.75 3.88
C LYS A 160 3.03 -18.37 2.96
N HIS A 161 3.49 -17.67 1.93
CA HIS A 161 4.58 -18.13 1.08
C HIS A 161 5.91 -17.52 1.54
N VAL A 162 6.94 -18.37 1.62
CA VAL A 162 8.27 -17.98 2.13
C VAL A 162 9.22 -17.80 0.96
N TYR A 163 9.87 -16.64 0.91
CA TYR A 163 10.91 -16.32 -0.07
C TYR A 163 12.24 -16.19 0.64
N ARG A 164 13.27 -16.86 0.15
CA ARG A 164 14.63 -16.67 0.65
C ARG A 164 15.14 -15.29 0.25
N VAL A 165 15.93 -14.70 1.14
CA VAL A 165 16.56 -13.40 0.90
C VAL A 165 18.07 -13.60 0.92
N ARG A 166 18.76 -12.94 -0.02
CA ARG A 166 20.22 -12.99 -0.05
C ARG A 166 20.76 -11.84 0.80
N VAL A 167 21.47 -12.21 1.86
CA VAL A 167 22.27 -11.30 2.69
C VAL A 167 23.72 -11.61 2.40
N ASP A 168 24.47 -10.62 1.93
CA ASP A 168 25.91 -10.78 1.73
C ASP A 168 26.61 -10.69 3.09
N LYS A 169 27.13 -11.82 3.56
CA LYS A 169 27.84 -11.92 4.83
C LYS A 169 29.21 -11.21 4.82
N ARG A 170 29.73 -10.86 3.63
CA ARG A 170 30.99 -10.11 3.49
C ARG A 170 30.77 -8.61 3.63
N ASP A 171 29.52 -8.15 3.59
CA ASP A 171 29.16 -6.75 3.83
C ASP A 171 29.00 -6.54 5.34
N ASP A 172 30.09 -6.07 5.98
CA ASP A 172 30.13 -5.77 7.41
C ASP A 172 29.11 -4.72 7.81
N TRP A 173 28.85 -3.74 6.93
CA TRP A 173 27.84 -2.73 7.20
C TRP A 173 26.45 -3.36 7.23
N LEU A 174 26.13 -4.20 6.25
CA LEU A 174 24.83 -4.89 6.17
C LEU A 174 24.64 -5.82 7.38
N THR A 175 25.67 -6.56 7.76
CA THR A 175 25.64 -7.46 8.91
C THR A 175 25.33 -6.68 10.20
N ARG A 176 26.04 -5.58 10.46
CA ARG A 176 25.79 -4.69 11.60
C ARG A 176 24.44 -4.00 11.53
N ALA A 177 23.98 -3.63 10.33
CA ALA A 177 22.70 -2.95 10.13
C ALA A 177 21.50 -3.87 10.42
N LEU A 178 21.65 -5.19 10.30
CA LEU A 178 20.62 -6.17 10.61
C LEU A 178 20.61 -6.59 12.10
N GLN A 179 21.63 -6.22 12.88
CA GLN A 179 21.71 -6.50 14.31
C GLN A 179 21.14 -5.35 15.15
N ASP A 180 20.66 -5.67 16.35
CA ASP A 180 20.23 -4.65 17.31
C ASP A 180 21.46 -3.85 17.77
N PRO A 181 21.41 -2.51 17.76
CA PRO A 181 22.55 -1.69 18.14
C PRO A 181 22.92 -1.76 19.63
N THR A 182 21.99 -2.24 20.48
CA THR A 182 22.20 -2.38 21.92
C THR A 182 22.55 -3.82 22.31
N ASP A 183 22.21 -4.79 21.48
CA ASP A 183 22.50 -6.21 21.70
C ASP A 183 22.78 -6.90 20.37
N PRO A 184 24.05 -6.99 19.93
CA PRO A 184 24.42 -7.58 18.64
C PRO A 184 24.02 -9.07 18.47
N THR A 185 23.67 -9.75 19.56
CA THR A 185 23.18 -11.15 19.50
C THR A 185 21.73 -11.23 19.01
N LYS A 186 21.02 -10.11 19.02
CA LYS A 186 19.63 -10.01 18.59
C LYS A 186 19.47 -9.37 17.21
N PRO A 187 18.46 -9.77 16.43
CA PRO A 187 18.15 -9.09 15.19
C PRO A 187 17.56 -7.71 15.46
N ARG A 188 17.88 -6.75 14.59
CA ARG A 188 17.29 -5.42 14.63
C ARG A 188 15.77 -5.45 14.43
N LYS A 189 15.06 -4.61 15.17
CA LYS A 189 13.63 -4.45 15.05
C LYS A 189 13.26 -3.85 13.68
N VAL A 190 12.54 -4.63 12.87
CA VAL A 190 12.03 -4.20 11.58
C VAL A 190 10.64 -3.60 11.75
N LYS A 191 10.43 -2.39 11.23
CA LYS A 191 9.15 -1.69 11.32
C LYS A 191 8.13 -2.31 10.36
N TYR A 192 8.49 -2.45 9.10
CA TYR A 192 7.69 -3.08 8.04
C TYR A 192 8.58 -3.50 6.86
N CYS A 193 8.06 -4.37 6.01
CA CYS A 193 8.72 -4.79 4.78
C CYS A 193 7.92 -4.37 3.56
N ARG A 194 8.64 -4.15 2.46
CA ARG A 194 8.08 -3.86 1.15
C ARG A 194 8.79 -4.71 0.10
N ILE A 195 8.03 -5.36 -0.76
CA ILE A 195 8.57 -6.02 -1.96
C ILE A 195 8.46 -5.04 -3.12
N VAL A 196 9.60 -4.79 -3.75
CA VAL A 196 9.73 -3.89 -4.90
C VAL A 196 10.03 -4.73 -6.14
N ARG A 197 9.39 -4.40 -7.26
CA ARG A 197 9.70 -4.99 -8.55
C ARG A 197 10.70 -4.10 -9.27
N GLU A 198 11.91 -4.60 -9.45
CA GLU A 198 12.89 -3.98 -10.34
C GLU A 198 12.63 -4.41 -11.78
N ILE A 199 12.58 -3.43 -12.67
CA ILE A 199 12.59 -3.65 -14.12
C ILE A 199 13.99 -3.30 -14.57
N ARG A 200 14.83 -4.31 -14.78
CA ARG A 200 16.14 -4.10 -15.41
C ARG A 200 15.86 -3.75 -16.86
N LYS A 201 16.41 -2.61 -17.32
CA LYS A 201 16.52 -2.32 -18.73
C LYS A 201 17.58 -3.27 -19.26
N GLY A 202 17.19 -4.19 -20.15
CA GLY A 202 18.13 -4.96 -20.97
C GLY A 202 18.85 -4.07 -21.94
#